data_5f326d15af5434909094b253e9d34543
#
_entry.id   5f326d15af5434909094b253e9d34543
#
_cell.length_a   1.000
_cell.length_b   1.000
_cell.length_c   1.000
_cell.angle_alpha   90.00
_cell.angle_beta   90.00
_cell.angle_gamma   90.00
#
_symmetry.space_group_name_H-M   'P 1'
#
loop_
_entity.id
_entity.type
_entity.pdbx_description
1 polymer ?
#
loop_
_entity_poly.entity_id
_entity_poly.type
_entity_poly.pdbx_seq_one_letter_code
_entity_poly.pdbx_strand_id
1 'polypeptide(L)'
;RKKSMILVIAVFITAGFPSVYSLDFFSNQDWVWGIGLILSGLFIAFGVVKYGLIKFKTELIDVDSDFRVSLKYFSVCIVVNLLMGVVLIYWWLSRGYSTYPWFDENGHWNLFDVYSNATVLTQWGVVLFFGFLINRFLYKKIVSPV
;
A
#
# COMPACT_ATOMS: atom_id res chain seq x y z
N ARG A 1 -26.44 -1.43 5.91
CA ARG A 1 -25.51 -0.58 6.67
C ARG A 1 -25.05 -1.26 7.96
N LYS A 2 -25.95 -1.71 8.89
CA LYS A 2 -25.57 -2.38 10.15
C LYS A 2 -24.77 -3.67 9.91
N LYS A 3 -25.20 -4.53 8.99
CA LYS A 3 -24.49 -5.79 8.65
C LYS A 3 -23.08 -5.53 8.11
N SER A 4 -22.88 -4.50 7.28
CA SER A 4 -21.56 -4.14 6.76
C SER A 4 -20.64 -3.61 7.87
N MET A 5 -21.16 -2.83 8.81
CA MET A 5 -20.39 -2.37 9.98
C MET A 5 -19.94 -3.53 10.86
N ILE A 6 -20.85 -4.48 11.18
CA ILE A 6 -20.51 -5.66 11.99
C ILE A 6 -19.42 -6.48 11.28
N LEU A 7 -19.55 -6.70 9.98
CA LEU A 7 -18.54 -7.43 9.20
C LEU A 7 -17.16 -6.73 9.25
N VAL A 8 -17.13 -5.41 9.05
CA VAL A 8 -15.88 -4.64 9.12
C VAL A 8 -15.26 -4.74 10.50
N ILE A 9 -16.03 -4.55 11.57
CA ILE A 9 -15.54 -4.66 12.95
C ILE A 9 -15.02 -6.08 13.22
N ALA A 10 -15.73 -7.12 12.81
CA ALA A 10 -15.29 -8.50 12.97
C ALA A 10 -13.97 -8.78 12.26
N VAL A 11 -13.81 -8.29 11.02
CA VAL A 11 -12.55 -8.41 10.26
C VAL A 11 -11.41 -7.67 10.95
N PHE A 12 -11.64 -6.43 11.45
CA PHE A 12 -10.60 -5.68 12.17
C PHE A 12 -10.17 -6.35 13.46
N ILE A 13 -11.13 -6.89 14.24
CA ILE A 13 -10.82 -7.60 15.48
C ILE A 13 -10.01 -8.87 15.17
N THR A 14 -10.45 -9.69 14.22
CA THR A 14 -9.77 -10.95 13.89
C THR A 14 -8.39 -10.73 13.27
N ALA A 15 -8.22 -9.72 12.40
CA ALA A 15 -6.95 -9.41 11.78
C ALA A 15 -5.96 -8.71 12.75
N GLY A 16 -6.48 -7.90 13.69
CA GLY A 16 -5.66 -7.19 14.69
C GLY A 16 -5.29 -8.04 15.91
N PHE A 17 -6.04 -9.11 16.20
CA PHE A 17 -5.84 -9.93 17.38
C PHE A 17 -4.42 -10.50 17.53
N PRO A 18 -3.76 -11.04 16.49
CA PRO A 18 -2.39 -11.51 16.61
C PRO A 18 -1.39 -10.44 17.04
N SER A 19 -1.60 -9.17 16.65
CA SER A 19 -0.74 -8.05 17.01
C SER A 19 -0.77 -7.71 18.50
N VAL A 20 -1.82 -8.11 19.23
CA VAL A 20 -1.93 -7.90 20.68
C VAL A 20 -1.02 -8.89 21.44
N TYR A 21 -0.82 -10.08 20.89
CA TYR A 21 -0.07 -11.15 21.55
C TYR A 21 1.39 -11.24 21.13
N SER A 22 1.77 -10.68 19.99
CA SER A 22 3.13 -10.75 19.47
C SER A 22 3.59 -9.40 18.96
N LEU A 23 4.61 -8.85 19.61
CA LEU A 23 5.26 -7.61 19.20
C LEU A 23 5.94 -7.78 17.82
N ASP A 24 6.53 -8.94 17.58
CA ASP A 24 7.17 -9.26 16.29
C ASP A 24 6.14 -9.29 15.16
N PHE A 25 4.96 -9.85 15.42
CA PHE A 25 3.87 -9.82 14.44
C PHE A 25 3.40 -8.39 14.18
N PHE A 26 3.22 -7.60 15.21
CA PHE A 26 2.87 -6.17 15.08
C PHE A 26 3.92 -5.41 14.27
N SER A 27 5.20 -5.55 14.61
CA SER A 27 6.32 -4.90 13.92
C SER A 27 6.41 -5.35 12.46
N ASN A 28 6.17 -6.62 12.17
CA ASN A 28 6.11 -7.12 10.80
C ASN A 28 4.96 -6.48 10.00
N GLN A 29 3.76 -6.37 10.59
CA GLN A 29 2.64 -5.72 9.91
C GLN A 29 2.91 -4.25 9.65
N ASP A 30 3.48 -3.53 10.62
CA ASP A 30 3.86 -2.12 10.45
C ASP A 30 4.88 -1.96 9.31
N TRP A 31 5.90 -2.82 9.26
CA TRP A 31 6.89 -2.85 8.19
C TRP A 31 6.27 -3.12 6.82
N VAL A 32 5.49 -4.18 6.70
CA VAL A 32 4.88 -4.63 5.43
C VAL A 32 3.96 -3.55 4.85
N TRP A 33 3.08 -2.98 5.67
CA TRP A 33 2.12 -1.98 5.22
C TRP A 33 2.73 -0.59 5.12
N GLY A 34 3.74 -0.26 5.92
CA GLY A 34 4.52 0.96 5.79
C GLY A 34 5.18 1.09 4.41
N ILE A 35 5.83 0.03 3.93
CA ILE A 35 6.37 -0.02 2.57
C ILE A 35 5.25 0.07 1.53
N GLY A 36 4.11 -0.57 1.77
CA GLY A 36 2.92 -0.48 0.91
C GLY A 36 2.39 0.96 0.75
N LEU A 37 2.43 1.75 1.82
CA LEU A 37 2.04 3.17 1.77
C LEU A 37 2.99 4.00 0.89
N ILE A 38 4.30 3.75 0.95
CA ILE A 38 5.28 4.44 0.10
C ILE A 38 5.00 4.14 -1.37
N LEU A 39 4.77 2.87 -1.71
CA LEU A 39 4.42 2.47 -3.07
C LEU A 39 3.11 3.08 -3.55
N SER A 40 2.07 3.07 -2.72
CA SER A 40 0.79 3.68 -3.09
C SER A 40 0.91 5.19 -3.33
N GLY A 41 1.69 5.90 -2.50
CA GLY A 41 2.02 7.30 -2.69
C GLY A 41 2.72 7.57 -4.03
N LEU A 42 3.69 6.71 -4.41
CA LEU A 42 4.34 6.78 -5.71
C LEU A 42 3.38 6.59 -6.88
N PHE A 43 2.52 5.58 -6.83
CA PHE A 43 1.53 5.33 -7.88
C PHE A 43 0.54 6.48 -8.04
N ILE A 44 0.08 7.05 -6.93
CA ILE A 44 -0.81 8.22 -6.96
C ILE A 44 -0.09 9.41 -7.58
N ALA A 45 1.12 9.73 -7.13
CA ALA A 45 1.90 10.84 -7.65
C ALA A 45 2.21 10.67 -9.15
N PHE A 46 2.58 9.46 -9.58
CA PHE A 46 2.77 9.12 -10.99
C PHE A 46 1.47 9.27 -11.80
N GLY A 47 0.34 8.82 -11.26
CA GLY A 47 -0.99 8.97 -11.86
C GLY A 47 -1.33 10.44 -12.08
N VAL A 48 -1.07 11.31 -11.10
CA VAL A 48 -1.27 12.76 -11.19
C VAL A 48 -0.41 13.37 -12.31
N VAL A 49 0.86 12.99 -12.40
CA VAL A 49 1.76 13.47 -13.48
C VAL A 49 1.25 13.02 -14.84
N LYS A 50 0.83 11.74 -14.96
CA LYS A 50 0.31 11.20 -16.22
C LYS A 50 -1.03 11.82 -16.65
N TYR A 51 -1.88 12.16 -15.70
CA TYR A 51 -3.15 12.88 -15.96
C TYR A 51 -2.90 14.33 -16.41
N GLY A 52 -1.80 14.90 -15.97
CA GLY A 52 -1.41 16.30 -16.20
C GLY A 52 -1.68 17.14 -14.96
N LEU A 53 -0.61 17.72 -14.38
CA LEU A 53 -0.65 18.47 -13.12
C LEU A 53 -1.69 19.61 -13.12
N ILE A 54 -1.73 20.38 -14.21
CA ILE A 54 -2.68 21.50 -14.35
C ILE A 54 -4.09 20.96 -14.41
N LYS A 55 -4.34 19.96 -15.24
CA LYS A 55 -5.65 19.37 -15.46
C LYS A 55 -6.17 18.73 -14.18
N PHE A 56 -5.34 17.92 -13.50
CA PHE A 56 -5.71 17.30 -12.23
C PHE A 56 -6.09 18.35 -11.16
N LYS A 57 -5.28 19.41 -11.08
CA LYS A 57 -5.54 20.50 -10.12
C LYS A 57 -6.87 21.21 -10.42
N THR A 58 -7.11 21.61 -11.67
CA THR A 58 -8.28 22.40 -12.05
C THR A 58 -9.57 21.58 -12.04
N GLU A 59 -9.52 20.30 -12.45
CA GLU A 59 -10.71 19.47 -12.60
C GLU A 59 -11.09 18.67 -11.34
N LEU A 60 -10.12 18.41 -10.43
CA LEU A 60 -10.37 17.54 -9.28
C LEU A 60 -10.09 18.20 -7.92
N ILE A 61 -9.16 19.15 -7.86
CA ILE A 61 -8.81 19.78 -6.58
C ILE A 61 -9.57 21.12 -6.39
N ASP A 62 -9.57 21.97 -7.40
CA ASP A 62 -10.10 23.33 -7.28
C ASP A 62 -11.63 23.42 -7.51
N VAL A 63 -12.29 22.33 -7.95
CA VAL A 63 -13.72 22.37 -8.35
C VAL A 63 -14.64 22.78 -7.22
N ASP A 64 -14.48 22.17 -6.04
CA ASP A 64 -15.33 22.40 -4.87
C ASP A 64 -14.52 22.88 -3.65
N SER A 65 -13.36 23.48 -3.87
CA SER A 65 -12.44 23.87 -2.78
C SER A 65 -12.56 25.35 -2.46
N ASP A 66 -12.85 25.66 -1.22
CA ASP A 66 -12.79 27.03 -0.68
C ASP A 66 -11.35 27.56 -0.60
N PHE A 67 -10.36 26.67 -0.60
CA PHE A 67 -8.95 26.99 -0.53
C PHE A 67 -8.21 26.59 -1.82
N ARG A 68 -7.69 27.61 -2.55
CA ARG A 68 -6.94 27.38 -3.78
C ARG A 68 -5.44 27.26 -3.52
N VAL A 69 -4.89 26.08 -3.75
CA VAL A 69 -3.45 25.84 -3.69
C VAL A 69 -2.78 26.39 -4.96
N SER A 70 -1.64 27.08 -4.86
CA SER A 70 -0.93 27.53 -6.04
C SER A 70 -0.38 26.33 -6.84
N LEU A 71 -0.38 26.45 -8.18
CA LEU A 71 0.14 25.38 -9.04
C LEU A 71 1.61 25.06 -8.74
N LYS A 72 2.41 26.07 -8.40
CA LYS A 72 3.82 25.90 -8.05
C LYS A 72 3.98 25.02 -6.79
N TYR A 73 3.24 25.34 -5.75
CA TYR A 73 3.26 24.54 -4.51
C TYR A 73 2.80 23.09 -4.76
N PHE A 74 1.68 22.92 -5.46
CA PHE A 74 1.17 21.60 -5.82
C PHE A 74 2.20 20.78 -6.61
N SER A 75 2.84 21.36 -7.63
CA SER A 75 3.87 20.69 -8.43
C SER A 75 5.07 20.29 -7.58
N VAL A 76 5.53 21.14 -6.67
CA VAL A 76 6.64 20.83 -5.77
C VAL A 76 6.27 19.64 -4.86
N CYS A 77 5.07 19.60 -4.30
CA CYS A 77 4.61 18.48 -3.48
C CYS A 77 4.63 17.15 -4.25
N ILE A 78 4.17 17.14 -5.50
CA ILE A 78 4.17 15.93 -6.34
C ILE A 78 5.60 15.48 -6.68
N VAL A 79 6.48 16.43 -7.09
CA VAL A 79 7.88 16.12 -7.42
C VAL A 79 8.64 15.59 -6.21
N VAL A 80 8.49 16.23 -5.05
CA VAL A 80 9.13 15.78 -3.80
C VAL A 80 8.65 14.39 -3.42
N ASN A 81 7.33 14.13 -3.52
CA ASN A 81 6.77 12.80 -3.22
C ASN A 81 7.36 11.72 -4.14
N LEU A 82 7.47 11.99 -5.44
CA LEU A 82 8.08 11.06 -6.40
C LEU A 82 9.57 10.81 -6.08
N LEU A 83 10.35 11.86 -5.87
CA LEU A 83 11.78 11.72 -5.58
C LEU A 83 12.02 10.96 -4.27
N MET A 84 11.34 11.35 -3.19
CA MET A 84 11.46 10.68 -1.91
C MET A 84 10.98 9.23 -1.95
N GLY A 85 9.88 8.99 -2.66
CA GLY A 85 9.36 7.64 -2.84
C GLY A 85 10.35 6.74 -3.58
N VAL A 86 10.99 7.21 -4.66
CA VAL A 86 12.01 6.44 -5.39
C VAL A 86 13.23 6.15 -4.50
N VAL A 87 13.71 7.15 -3.74
CA VAL A 87 14.84 6.98 -2.81
C VAL A 87 14.52 5.97 -1.73
N LEU A 88 13.32 6.02 -1.13
CA LEU A 88 12.90 5.10 -0.08
C LEU A 88 12.72 3.67 -0.60
N ILE A 89 12.16 3.49 -1.81
CA ILE A 89 12.04 2.17 -2.44
C ILE A 89 13.42 1.61 -2.78
N TYR A 90 14.33 2.42 -3.31
CA TYR A 90 15.71 1.99 -3.57
C TYR A 90 16.42 1.55 -2.29
N TRP A 91 16.30 2.34 -1.20
CA TRP A 91 16.86 1.99 0.10
C TRP A 91 16.27 0.67 0.63
N TRP A 92 14.95 0.51 0.57
CA TRP A 92 14.28 -0.72 0.98
C TRP A 92 14.76 -1.95 0.21
N LEU A 93 14.81 -1.87 -1.12
CA LEU A 93 15.25 -2.99 -1.98
C LEU A 93 16.71 -3.35 -1.78
N SER A 94 17.58 -2.34 -1.54
CA SER A 94 19.02 -2.55 -1.44
C SER A 94 19.50 -2.93 -0.06
N ARG A 95 18.86 -2.42 0.99
CA ARG A 95 19.32 -2.60 2.38
C ARG A 95 18.25 -3.11 3.31
N GLY A 96 17.09 -2.43 3.40
CA GLY A 96 16.07 -2.70 4.41
C GLY A 96 16.63 -2.65 5.83
N TYR A 97 15.97 -3.34 6.75
CA TYR A 97 16.42 -3.52 8.14
C TYR A 97 16.91 -4.94 8.44
N SER A 98 16.64 -5.90 7.55
CA SER A 98 17.05 -7.28 7.74
C SER A 98 18.48 -7.52 7.29
N THR A 99 19.22 -8.31 8.05
CA THR A 99 20.56 -8.83 7.67
C THR A 99 20.46 -9.72 6.43
N TYR A 100 19.33 -10.43 6.30
CA TYR A 100 19.04 -11.36 5.21
C TYR A 100 17.72 -10.96 4.53
N PRO A 101 17.72 -9.90 3.68
CA PRO A 101 16.49 -9.33 3.19
C PRO A 101 15.70 -10.25 2.26
N TRP A 102 16.33 -11.17 1.55
CA TRP A 102 15.70 -12.06 0.58
C TRP A 102 15.77 -13.54 0.93
N PHE A 103 16.97 -14.01 1.27
CA PHE A 103 17.25 -15.42 1.57
C PHE A 103 17.91 -15.52 2.93
N ASP A 104 17.58 -16.56 3.69
CA ASP A 104 18.22 -16.85 4.98
C ASP A 104 19.66 -17.38 4.83
N GLU A 105 20.33 -17.70 5.93
CA GLU A 105 21.70 -18.24 5.96
C GLU A 105 21.84 -19.56 5.19
N ASN A 106 20.75 -20.30 5.03
CA ASN A 106 20.69 -21.59 4.34
C ASN A 106 20.28 -21.44 2.87
N GLY A 107 20.07 -20.23 2.38
CA GLY A 107 19.64 -19.95 1.01
C GLY A 107 18.13 -20.17 0.78
N HIS A 108 17.32 -20.31 1.81
CA HIS A 108 15.87 -20.40 1.69
C HIS A 108 15.23 -19.02 1.68
N TRP A 109 14.05 -18.92 1.06
CA TRP A 109 13.26 -17.70 1.04
C TRP A 109 12.88 -17.28 2.47
N ASN A 110 13.31 -16.09 2.90
CA ASN A 110 13.27 -15.64 4.29
C ASN A 110 11.86 -15.12 4.71
N LEU A 111 10.94 -16.06 4.96
CA LEU A 111 9.54 -15.77 5.28
C LEU A 111 9.31 -15.29 6.71
N PHE A 112 10.16 -15.69 7.65
CA PHE A 112 9.88 -15.54 9.08
C PHE A 112 10.63 -14.41 9.76
N ASP A 113 11.54 -13.73 9.05
CA ASP A 113 12.18 -12.53 9.57
C ASP A 113 11.21 -11.35 9.51
N VAL A 114 11.07 -10.66 10.63
CA VAL A 114 10.13 -9.54 10.84
C VAL A 114 10.30 -8.45 9.78
N TYR A 115 11.52 -8.17 9.37
CA TYR A 115 11.88 -7.05 8.50
C TYR A 115 12.39 -7.49 7.12
N SER A 116 12.24 -8.75 6.74
CA SER A 116 12.72 -9.20 5.44
C SER A 116 11.86 -8.67 4.28
N ASN A 117 12.50 -8.45 3.15
CA ASN A 117 11.80 -8.10 1.91
C ASN A 117 11.01 -9.29 1.37
N ALA A 118 11.50 -10.51 1.63
CA ALA A 118 10.85 -11.75 1.28
C ALA A 118 9.46 -11.89 1.93
N THR A 119 9.35 -11.56 3.23
CA THR A 119 8.07 -11.57 3.94
C THR A 119 7.10 -10.52 3.37
N VAL A 120 7.58 -9.30 3.04
CA VAL A 120 6.77 -8.24 2.42
C VAL A 120 6.18 -8.71 1.10
N LEU A 121 7.02 -9.21 0.18
CA LEU A 121 6.56 -9.66 -1.14
C LEU A 121 5.62 -10.85 -1.04
N THR A 122 5.85 -11.76 -0.11
CA THR A 122 4.97 -12.92 0.09
C THR A 122 3.60 -12.48 0.58
N GLN A 123 3.53 -11.60 1.60
CA GLN A 123 2.25 -11.12 2.12
C GLN A 123 1.48 -10.32 1.05
N TRP A 124 2.15 -9.45 0.30
CA TRP A 124 1.52 -8.73 -0.81
C TRP A 124 1.04 -9.68 -1.91
N GLY A 125 1.85 -10.68 -2.25
CA GLY A 125 1.46 -11.71 -3.23
C GLY A 125 0.18 -12.44 -2.82
N VAL A 126 0.09 -12.84 -1.55
CA VAL A 126 -1.10 -13.49 -0.99
C VAL A 126 -2.32 -12.56 -1.05
N VAL A 127 -2.18 -11.30 -0.60
CA VAL A 127 -3.29 -10.32 -0.60
C VAL A 127 -3.76 -10.03 -2.02
N LEU A 128 -2.83 -9.82 -2.96
CA LEU A 128 -3.16 -9.58 -4.37
C LEU A 128 -3.84 -10.78 -5.02
N PHE A 129 -3.36 -11.99 -4.74
CA PHE A 129 -3.97 -13.22 -5.24
C PHE A 129 -5.42 -13.38 -4.76
N PHE A 130 -5.67 -13.24 -3.46
CA PHE A 130 -7.03 -13.30 -2.93
C PHE A 130 -7.88 -12.12 -3.39
N GLY A 131 -7.33 -10.91 -3.46
CA GLY A 131 -8.00 -9.74 -4.01
C GLY A 131 -8.45 -9.95 -5.45
N PHE A 132 -7.60 -10.55 -6.28
CA PHE A 132 -7.94 -10.89 -7.67
C PHE A 132 -9.06 -11.95 -7.77
N LEU A 133 -9.00 -13.00 -6.94
CA LEU A 133 -10.03 -14.03 -6.90
C LEU A 133 -11.39 -13.45 -6.47
N ILE A 134 -11.40 -12.64 -5.41
CA ILE A 134 -12.61 -11.98 -4.91
C ILE A 134 -13.17 -11.02 -5.95
N ASN A 135 -12.32 -10.22 -6.57
CA ASN A 135 -12.73 -9.28 -7.61
C ASN A 135 -13.37 -10.01 -8.81
N ARG A 136 -12.78 -11.12 -9.26
CA ARG A 136 -13.35 -11.95 -10.33
C ARG A 136 -14.71 -12.53 -9.95
N PHE A 137 -14.86 -12.97 -8.71
CA PHE A 137 -16.13 -13.49 -8.20
C PHE A 137 -17.20 -12.38 -8.13
N LEU A 138 -16.86 -11.23 -7.57
CA LEU A 138 -17.77 -10.08 -7.46
C LEU A 138 -18.17 -9.54 -8.84
N TYR A 139 -17.23 -9.44 -9.77
CA TYR A 139 -17.50 -9.00 -11.15
C TYR A 139 -18.54 -9.88 -11.81
N LYS A 140 -18.40 -11.21 -11.74
CA LYS A 140 -19.38 -12.13 -12.29
C LYS A 140 -20.77 -11.97 -11.67
N LYS A 141 -20.84 -11.68 -10.37
CA LYS A 141 -22.11 -11.54 -9.65
C LYS A 141 -22.80 -10.20 -9.90
N ILE A 142 -22.05 -9.14 -10.17
CA ILE A 142 -22.58 -7.77 -10.31
C ILE A 142 -22.89 -7.45 -11.78
N VAL A 143 -22.02 -7.86 -12.70
CA VAL A 143 -22.07 -7.46 -14.13
C VAL A 143 -22.82 -8.49 -14.98
N SER A 144 -22.99 -9.71 -14.49
CA SER A 144 -23.78 -10.77 -15.16
C SER A 144 -25.04 -11.08 -14.33
N PRO A 145 -26.04 -10.19 -14.26
CA PRO A 145 -27.35 -10.59 -13.81
C PRO A 145 -27.94 -11.51 -14.88
N VAL A 146 -28.34 -12.69 -14.47
CA VAL A 146 -29.12 -13.64 -15.28
C VAL A 146 -30.43 -12.99 -15.69
#